data_94293ce37307b612d0c0e77d5a11bad5
#
_entry.id   94293ce37307b612d0c0e77d5a11bad5
#
_cell.length_a   1.000
_cell.length_b   1.000
_cell.length_c   1.000
_cell.angle_alpha   90.00
_cell.angle_beta   90.00
_cell.angle_gamma   90.00
#
_symmetry.space_group_name_H-M   'P 1'
#
loop_
_entity.id
_entity.type
_entity.pdbx_description
1 polymer ?
#
loop_
_entity_poly.entity_id
_entity_poly.type
_entity_poly.pdbx_seq_one_letter_code
_entity_poly.pdbx_strand_id
1 'polypeptide(L)'
;MTNHVRSIFLIRHGRTSYNAAHKLQGQVDIPLDAVGEWQGKQTATALKSLYVDRRPEIDNRFIVCSDLKRAHATAQAFADVLGGIEPVDDPRVRERSFGDWDGLAVAELAERYPEDFRSWMQSRGGELKYGAEPKEAVGKRGMEALEDWSTRAGDDTDLFVFSHGAWIAQTLQTLLGISAIDPTFSTVVSLRNAHWVRLVPMDNPDGTVRWRLLDYNHGPAIADTDEWERER
;
A
#
# COMPACT_ATOMS: atom_id res chain seq x y z
N MET A 1 -6.02 24.79 -14.49
CA MET A 1 -5.42 23.43 -14.49
C MET A 1 -5.19 23.07 -13.04
N THR A 2 -5.76 21.98 -12.59
CA THR A 2 -5.54 21.47 -11.24
C THR A 2 -4.11 20.91 -11.20
N ASN A 3 -3.30 21.39 -10.27
CA ASN A 3 -1.91 20.96 -10.09
C ASN A 3 -1.92 19.57 -9.42
N HIS A 4 -1.66 18.52 -10.18
CA HIS A 4 -1.62 17.16 -9.66
C HIS A 4 -0.66 16.28 -10.47
N VAL A 5 -0.18 15.21 -9.85
CA VAL A 5 0.78 14.27 -10.46
C VAL A 5 0.19 13.52 -11.65
N ARG A 6 1.05 13.02 -12.54
CA ARG A 6 0.67 12.21 -13.72
C ARG A 6 0.20 10.80 -13.36
N SER A 7 0.83 10.18 -12.39
CA SER A 7 0.45 8.87 -11.87
C SER A 7 0.79 8.78 -10.39
N ILE A 8 -0.04 8.01 -9.66
CA ILE A 8 0.28 7.55 -8.31
C ILE A 8 0.47 6.03 -8.38
N PHE A 9 1.58 5.57 -7.84
CA PHE A 9 1.85 4.16 -7.62
C PHE A 9 1.75 3.89 -6.12
N LEU A 10 0.89 2.94 -5.71
CA LEU A 10 0.79 2.48 -4.32
C LEU A 10 1.43 1.10 -4.25
N ILE A 11 2.52 0.98 -3.53
CA ILE A 11 3.33 -0.23 -3.48
C ILE A 11 3.26 -0.82 -2.07
N ARG A 12 2.87 -2.09 -1.95
CA ARG A 12 2.95 -2.81 -0.68
C ARG A 12 4.40 -3.23 -0.42
N HIS A 13 4.83 -3.13 0.84
CA HIS A 13 6.14 -3.62 1.29
C HIS A 13 6.38 -5.10 0.97
N GLY A 14 7.65 -5.51 0.88
CA GLY A 14 8.07 -6.89 0.74
C GLY A 14 7.67 -7.79 1.93
N ARG A 15 7.87 -9.10 1.83
CA ARG A 15 7.52 -10.07 2.88
C ARG A 15 8.26 -9.78 4.20
N THR A 16 7.58 -10.07 5.30
CA THR A 16 8.14 -10.07 6.65
C THR A 16 7.94 -11.45 7.29
N SER A 17 8.64 -11.72 8.38
CA SER A 17 8.40 -12.94 9.18
C SER A 17 6.95 -13.07 9.67
N TYR A 18 6.25 -11.94 9.88
CA TYR A 18 4.84 -11.94 10.26
C TYR A 18 3.92 -12.31 9.10
N ASN A 19 4.25 -11.91 7.86
CA ASN A 19 3.52 -12.40 6.68
C ASN A 19 3.68 -13.92 6.53
N ALA A 20 4.90 -14.43 6.63
CA ALA A 20 5.19 -15.88 6.56
C ALA A 20 4.47 -16.66 7.67
N ALA A 21 4.33 -16.09 8.87
CA ALA A 21 3.65 -16.70 10.02
C ALA A 21 2.13 -16.39 10.09
N HIS A 22 1.53 -15.76 9.08
CA HIS A 22 0.13 -15.34 9.05
C HIS A 22 -0.32 -14.57 10.31
N LYS A 23 0.51 -13.60 10.73
CA LYS A 23 0.22 -12.70 11.85
C LYS A 23 -0.29 -11.35 11.36
N LEU A 24 -1.22 -10.75 12.10
CA LEU A 24 -1.57 -9.34 11.89
C LEU A 24 -0.40 -8.47 12.32
N GLN A 25 0.11 -7.66 11.40
CA GLN A 25 1.25 -6.80 11.72
C GLN A 25 0.82 -5.48 12.35
N GLY A 26 -0.25 -4.89 11.83
CA GLY A 26 -0.67 -3.56 12.22
C GLY A 26 0.50 -2.59 12.18
N GLN A 27 0.70 -1.87 13.28
CA GLN A 27 1.81 -0.93 13.42
C GLN A 27 3.02 -1.48 14.19
N VAL A 28 3.09 -2.80 14.43
CA VAL A 28 4.32 -3.42 14.95
C VAL A 28 5.44 -3.21 13.93
N ASP A 29 6.55 -2.61 14.39
CA ASP A 29 7.66 -2.21 13.52
C ASP A 29 8.71 -3.34 13.38
N ILE A 30 8.44 -4.28 12.48
CA ILE A 30 9.35 -5.37 12.13
C ILE A 30 9.97 -5.16 10.75
N PRO A 31 11.22 -5.63 10.53
CA PRO A 31 11.89 -5.52 9.24
C PRO A 31 11.33 -6.50 8.20
N LEU A 32 11.77 -6.36 6.97
CA LEU A 32 11.66 -7.38 5.94
C LEU A 32 12.41 -8.66 6.37
N ASP A 33 11.96 -9.81 5.88
CA ASP A 33 12.78 -11.03 5.87
C ASP A 33 13.63 -11.11 4.59
N ALA A 34 14.49 -12.12 4.46
CA ALA A 34 15.37 -12.25 3.30
C ALA A 34 14.60 -12.35 1.97
N VAL A 35 13.42 -12.98 1.98
CA VAL A 35 12.53 -13.05 0.81
C VAL A 35 11.98 -11.67 0.49
N GLY A 36 11.52 -10.92 1.49
CA GLY A 36 11.00 -9.58 1.32
C GLY A 36 12.03 -8.58 0.81
N GLU A 37 13.27 -8.65 1.26
CA GLU A 37 14.37 -7.83 0.73
C GLU A 37 14.61 -8.12 -0.76
N TRP A 38 14.61 -9.40 -1.13
CA TRP A 38 14.74 -9.79 -2.52
C TRP A 38 13.52 -9.35 -3.35
N GLN A 39 12.29 -9.53 -2.84
CA GLN A 39 11.06 -9.06 -3.48
C GLN A 39 11.12 -7.55 -3.74
N GLY A 40 11.55 -6.76 -2.75
CA GLY A 40 11.74 -5.31 -2.90
C GLY A 40 12.67 -4.94 -4.05
N LYS A 41 13.80 -5.63 -4.19
CA LYS A 41 14.76 -5.43 -5.30
C LYS A 41 14.17 -5.80 -6.67
N GLN A 42 13.42 -6.92 -6.76
CA GLN A 42 12.75 -7.32 -8.00
C GLN A 42 11.71 -6.29 -8.42
N THR A 43 10.90 -5.84 -7.47
CA THR A 43 9.87 -4.81 -7.71
C THR A 43 10.48 -3.47 -8.09
N ALA A 44 11.55 -3.05 -7.42
CA ALA A 44 12.29 -1.83 -7.75
C ALA A 44 12.78 -1.86 -9.22
N THR A 45 13.40 -2.96 -9.64
CA THR A 45 13.86 -3.15 -11.02
C THR A 45 12.70 -3.12 -12.02
N ALA A 46 11.59 -3.79 -11.70
CA ALA A 46 10.41 -3.82 -12.56
C ALA A 46 9.75 -2.45 -12.69
N LEU A 47 9.54 -1.73 -11.58
CA LEU A 47 8.98 -0.36 -11.58
C LEU A 47 9.85 0.58 -12.43
N LYS A 48 11.19 0.51 -12.26
CA LYS A 48 12.12 1.30 -13.07
C LYS A 48 11.96 0.99 -14.55
N SER A 49 12.05 -0.29 -14.94
CA SER A 49 11.96 -0.71 -16.33
C SER A 49 10.62 -0.37 -16.98
N LEU A 50 9.49 -0.56 -16.26
CA LEU A 50 8.15 -0.39 -16.82
C LEU A 50 7.71 1.07 -16.88
N TYR A 51 8.08 1.89 -15.89
CA TYR A 51 7.47 3.21 -15.70
C TYR A 51 8.48 4.36 -15.68
N VAL A 52 9.77 4.10 -15.47
CA VAL A 52 10.81 5.12 -15.49
C VAL A 52 11.52 5.14 -16.83
N ASP A 53 12.13 4.02 -17.22
CA ASP A 53 12.95 3.95 -18.44
C ASP A 53 12.11 4.11 -19.72
N ARG A 54 10.83 3.77 -19.69
CA ARG A 54 9.90 3.94 -20.82
C ARG A 54 9.29 5.33 -20.93
N ARG A 55 9.52 6.18 -19.94
CA ARG A 55 8.99 7.56 -19.90
C ARG A 55 10.10 8.53 -19.49
N PRO A 56 11.15 8.64 -20.33
CA PRO A 56 12.28 9.53 -20.04
C PRO A 56 11.88 11.01 -20.01
N GLU A 57 10.74 11.37 -20.60
CA GLU A 57 10.19 12.73 -20.60
C GLU A 57 9.64 13.15 -19.23
N ILE A 58 9.47 12.23 -18.29
CA ILE A 58 9.07 12.53 -16.91
C ILE A 58 10.34 12.69 -16.08
N ASP A 59 10.76 13.93 -15.86
CA ASP A 59 11.99 14.23 -15.14
C ASP A 59 11.85 14.08 -13.63
N ASN A 60 10.62 14.29 -13.09
CA ASN A 60 10.37 14.33 -11.68
C ASN A 60 9.71 13.05 -11.16
N ARG A 61 10.31 12.48 -10.11
CA ARG A 61 9.79 11.32 -9.39
C ARG A 61 9.88 11.61 -7.91
N PHE A 62 8.79 11.34 -7.21
CA PHE A 62 8.71 11.57 -5.78
C PHE A 62 8.44 10.24 -5.06
N ILE A 63 9.19 9.95 -4.01
CA ILE A 63 9.04 8.73 -3.23
C ILE A 63 8.58 9.10 -1.83
N VAL A 64 7.42 8.61 -1.45
CA VAL A 64 6.87 8.71 -0.09
C VAL A 64 6.76 7.31 0.49
N CYS A 65 7.04 7.12 1.76
CA CYS A 65 6.89 5.83 2.39
C CYS A 65 6.34 5.95 3.82
N SER A 66 5.74 4.86 4.28
CA SER A 66 5.53 4.68 5.70
C SER A 66 6.88 4.60 6.40
N ASP A 67 6.98 5.25 7.55
CA ASP A 67 8.15 5.23 8.43
C ASP A 67 8.37 3.87 9.14
N LEU A 68 7.49 2.88 8.93
CA LEU A 68 7.71 1.52 9.40
C LEU A 68 8.79 0.84 8.55
N LYS A 69 9.77 0.21 9.22
CA LYS A 69 10.99 -0.37 8.63
C LYS A 69 10.77 -1.15 7.33
N ARG A 70 9.75 -2.01 7.28
CA ARG A 70 9.46 -2.85 6.11
C ARG A 70 9.06 -2.04 4.87
N ALA A 71 8.29 -0.97 5.05
CA ALA A 71 7.89 -0.10 3.94
C ALA A 71 9.04 0.81 3.52
N HIS A 72 9.74 1.41 4.48
CA HIS A 72 10.91 2.24 4.23
C HIS A 72 12.01 1.44 3.48
N ALA A 73 12.34 0.22 3.93
CA ALA A 73 13.33 -0.62 3.26
C ALA A 73 12.93 -1.00 1.82
N THR A 74 11.63 -1.21 1.56
CA THR A 74 11.13 -1.45 0.20
C THR A 74 11.24 -0.20 -0.67
N ALA A 75 10.95 0.98 -0.12
CA ALA A 75 11.11 2.27 -0.79
C ALA A 75 12.58 2.56 -1.09
N GLN A 76 13.48 2.28 -0.14
CA GLN A 76 14.91 2.47 -0.30
C GLN A 76 15.46 1.62 -1.46
N ALA A 77 15.03 0.36 -1.59
CA ALA A 77 15.42 -0.48 -2.72
C ALA A 77 15.05 0.15 -4.09
N PHE A 78 13.93 0.88 -4.15
CA PHE A 78 13.55 1.62 -5.35
C PHE A 78 14.35 2.91 -5.53
N ALA A 79 14.58 3.65 -4.46
CA ALA A 79 15.42 4.84 -4.46
C ALA A 79 16.85 4.55 -4.96
N ASP A 80 17.42 3.42 -4.53
CA ASP A 80 18.77 2.98 -4.92
C ASP A 80 18.88 2.75 -6.45
N VAL A 81 17.88 2.13 -7.07
CA VAL A 81 17.91 1.90 -8.54
C VAL A 81 17.62 3.16 -9.35
N LEU A 82 17.05 4.20 -8.73
CA LEU A 82 16.85 5.52 -9.35
C LEU A 82 18.07 6.42 -9.25
N GLY A 83 19.02 6.11 -8.38
CA GLY A 83 20.28 6.85 -8.29
C GLY A 83 20.24 8.11 -7.43
N GLY A 84 19.57 8.10 -6.28
CA GLY A 84 19.74 9.11 -5.24
C GLY A 84 18.52 9.99 -4.94
N ILE A 85 17.32 9.48 -5.15
CA ILE A 85 16.10 10.11 -4.63
C ILE A 85 15.86 9.53 -3.23
N GLU A 86 15.89 10.38 -2.20
CA GLU A 86 15.61 9.95 -0.82
C GLU A 86 14.11 9.77 -0.60
N PRO A 87 13.65 8.62 -0.06
CA PRO A 87 12.27 8.45 0.35
C PRO A 87 11.90 9.40 1.50
N VAL A 88 10.70 9.96 1.44
CA VAL A 88 10.17 10.84 2.50
C VAL A 88 9.20 10.04 3.37
N ASP A 89 9.47 9.97 4.66
CA ASP A 89 8.62 9.30 5.63
C ASP A 89 7.34 10.12 5.91
N ASP A 90 6.18 9.43 5.86
CA ASP A 90 4.89 10.00 6.24
C ASP A 90 4.09 9.00 7.10
N PRO A 91 3.85 9.29 8.39
CA PRO A 91 3.04 8.43 9.26
C PRO A 91 1.59 8.23 8.79
N ARG A 92 1.06 9.13 7.96
CA ARG A 92 -0.30 8.99 7.40
C ARG A 92 -0.44 7.79 6.45
N VAL A 93 0.69 7.26 5.95
CA VAL A 93 0.68 6.07 5.08
C VAL A 93 1.10 4.78 5.82
N ARG A 94 1.13 4.80 7.17
CA ARG A 94 1.28 3.59 8.00
C ARG A 94 0.14 2.61 7.79
N GLU A 95 0.39 1.33 8.12
CA GLU A 95 -0.63 0.30 8.15
C GLU A 95 -1.78 0.66 9.11
N ARG A 96 -2.94 0.04 8.89
CA ARG A 96 -4.04 0.05 9.84
C ARG A 96 -3.58 -0.55 11.16
N SER A 97 -3.80 0.13 12.28
CA SER A 97 -3.65 -0.48 13.59
C SER A 97 -4.80 -1.45 13.84
N PHE A 98 -4.48 -2.63 14.38
CA PHE A 98 -5.48 -3.59 14.86
C PHE A 98 -5.58 -3.59 16.39
N GLY A 99 -4.96 -2.60 17.06
CA GLY A 99 -4.99 -2.46 18.51
C GLY A 99 -4.39 -3.68 19.21
N ASP A 100 -5.10 -4.26 20.17
CA ASP A 100 -4.64 -5.43 20.94
C ASP A 100 -4.44 -6.69 20.08
N TRP A 101 -4.89 -6.69 18.83
CA TRP A 101 -4.68 -7.78 17.88
C TRP A 101 -3.37 -7.66 17.08
N ASP A 102 -2.66 -6.54 17.18
CA ASP A 102 -1.34 -6.37 16.54
C ASP A 102 -0.36 -7.43 17.06
N GLY A 103 0.26 -8.16 16.14
CA GLY A 103 1.23 -9.23 16.43
C GLY A 103 0.63 -10.62 16.66
N LEU A 104 -0.70 -10.77 16.81
CA LEU A 104 -1.34 -12.07 17.00
C LEU A 104 -1.47 -12.84 15.68
N ALA A 105 -1.36 -14.16 15.75
CA ALA A 105 -1.62 -15.01 14.60
C ALA A 105 -3.12 -15.10 14.29
N VAL A 106 -3.48 -15.17 13.01
CA VAL A 106 -4.89 -15.31 12.57
C VAL A 106 -5.55 -16.54 13.21
N ALA A 107 -4.84 -17.66 13.34
CA ALA A 107 -5.34 -18.85 14.00
C ALA A 107 -5.62 -18.61 15.51
N GLU A 108 -4.72 -17.87 16.18
CA GLU A 108 -4.88 -17.50 17.61
C GLU A 108 -6.09 -16.59 17.80
N LEU A 109 -6.34 -15.66 16.89
CA LEU A 109 -7.53 -14.79 16.93
C LEU A 109 -8.82 -15.61 16.79
N ALA A 110 -8.84 -16.56 15.86
CA ALA A 110 -9.99 -17.44 15.65
C ALA A 110 -10.29 -18.31 16.88
N GLU A 111 -9.27 -18.73 17.63
CA GLU A 111 -9.39 -19.54 18.83
C GLU A 111 -9.82 -18.68 20.05
N ARG A 112 -9.14 -17.55 20.28
CA ARG A 112 -9.33 -16.71 21.49
C ARG A 112 -10.56 -15.83 21.40
N TYR A 113 -10.96 -15.40 20.19
CA TYR A 113 -12.02 -14.43 19.93
C TYR A 113 -12.97 -14.88 18.81
N PRO A 114 -13.56 -16.09 18.87
CA PRO A 114 -14.22 -16.71 17.70
C PRO A 114 -15.38 -15.88 17.11
N GLU A 115 -16.16 -15.21 17.96
CA GLU A 115 -17.28 -14.38 17.51
C GLU A 115 -16.82 -13.06 16.90
N ASP A 116 -15.87 -12.40 17.54
CA ASP A 116 -15.32 -11.13 17.08
C ASP A 116 -14.48 -11.31 15.82
N PHE A 117 -13.70 -12.39 15.77
CA PHE A 117 -12.95 -12.77 14.57
C PHE A 117 -13.90 -13.01 13.38
N ARG A 118 -15.01 -13.76 13.60
CA ARG A 118 -16.03 -13.95 12.56
C ARG A 118 -16.66 -12.62 12.14
N SER A 119 -16.97 -11.76 13.10
CA SER A 119 -17.51 -10.41 12.84
C SER A 119 -16.53 -9.56 12.01
N TRP A 120 -15.23 -9.59 12.33
CA TRP A 120 -14.19 -8.93 11.57
C TRP A 120 -14.09 -9.45 10.15
N MET A 121 -14.04 -10.78 9.97
CA MET A 121 -14.00 -11.43 8.64
C MET A 121 -15.20 -11.08 7.76
N GLN A 122 -16.35 -10.76 8.40
CA GLN A 122 -17.57 -10.30 7.72
C GLN A 122 -17.65 -8.77 7.61
N SER A 123 -16.56 -8.04 7.87
CA SER A 123 -16.51 -6.56 7.86
C SER A 123 -17.52 -5.88 8.80
N ARG A 124 -17.89 -6.54 9.91
CA ARG A 124 -18.86 -6.04 10.90
C ARG A 124 -18.21 -5.40 12.12
N GLY A 125 -16.89 -5.20 12.12
CA GLY A 125 -16.17 -4.42 13.12
C GLY A 125 -15.89 -5.14 14.44
N GLY A 126 -15.82 -6.47 14.47
CA GLY A 126 -15.51 -7.23 15.69
C GLY A 126 -14.17 -6.87 16.33
N GLU A 127 -13.22 -6.37 15.54
CA GLU A 127 -11.89 -5.92 15.98
C GLU A 127 -11.91 -4.54 16.66
N LEU A 128 -12.95 -3.72 16.44
CA LEU A 128 -12.97 -2.32 16.90
C LEU A 128 -12.94 -2.19 18.43
N LYS A 129 -13.56 -3.11 19.16
CA LYS A 129 -13.55 -3.09 20.63
C LYS A 129 -12.18 -3.38 21.25
N TYR A 130 -11.23 -3.86 20.44
CA TYR A 130 -9.82 -4.09 20.82
C TYR A 130 -8.90 -2.92 20.43
N GLY A 131 -9.47 -1.76 20.10
CA GLY A 131 -8.72 -0.56 19.76
C GLY A 131 -8.24 -0.51 18.30
N ALA A 132 -8.77 -1.38 17.44
CA ALA A 132 -8.43 -1.31 16.01
C ALA A 132 -8.91 0.00 15.38
N GLU A 133 -8.11 0.56 14.50
CA GLU A 133 -8.45 1.76 13.73
C GLU A 133 -9.66 1.47 12.81
N PRO A 134 -10.70 2.31 12.79
CA PRO A 134 -11.81 2.15 11.85
C PRO A 134 -11.33 2.21 10.39
N LYS A 135 -11.90 1.37 9.53
CA LYS A 135 -11.52 1.32 8.10
C LYS A 135 -11.70 2.67 7.41
N GLU A 136 -12.76 3.39 7.76
CA GLU A 136 -13.06 4.72 7.23
C GLU A 136 -11.99 5.75 7.62
N ALA A 137 -11.45 5.66 8.83
CA ALA A 137 -10.37 6.53 9.29
C ALA A 137 -9.08 6.27 8.49
N VAL A 138 -8.77 5.00 8.21
CA VAL A 138 -7.63 4.62 7.34
C VAL A 138 -7.80 5.19 5.94
N GLY A 139 -8.97 5.00 5.33
CA GLY A 139 -9.27 5.53 4.00
C GLY A 139 -9.16 7.06 3.94
N LYS A 140 -9.69 7.74 4.96
CA LYS A 140 -9.65 9.21 5.06
C LYS A 140 -8.22 9.73 5.14
N ARG A 141 -7.39 9.22 6.09
CA ARG A 141 -5.98 9.67 6.19
C ARG A 141 -5.16 9.31 4.95
N GLY A 142 -5.52 8.21 4.28
CA GLY A 142 -4.90 7.80 3.03
C GLY A 142 -5.20 8.80 1.90
N MET A 143 -6.45 9.20 1.73
CA MET A 143 -6.83 10.23 0.75
C MET A 143 -6.16 11.57 1.05
N GLU A 144 -6.20 12.04 2.29
CA GLU A 144 -5.55 13.28 2.72
C GLU A 144 -4.04 13.28 2.41
N ALA A 145 -3.37 12.14 2.62
CA ALA A 145 -1.95 11.99 2.28
C ALA A 145 -1.73 12.05 0.76
N LEU A 146 -2.54 11.34 -0.04
CA LEU A 146 -2.38 11.33 -1.50
C LEU A 146 -2.67 12.69 -2.13
N GLU A 147 -3.68 13.41 -1.66
CA GLU A 147 -4.02 14.76 -2.14
C GLU A 147 -2.90 15.76 -1.82
N ASP A 148 -2.40 15.76 -0.57
CA ASP A 148 -1.30 16.62 -0.13
C ASP A 148 -0.01 16.35 -0.94
N TRP A 149 0.40 15.09 -1.07
CA TRP A 149 1.59 14.72 -1.81
C TRP A 149 1.45 14.94 -3.32
N SER A 150 0.27 14.69 -3.89
CA SER A 150 0.00 14.98 -5.30
C SER A 150 0.16 16.47 -5.60
N THR A 151 -0.36 17.33 -4.71
CA THR A 151 -0.22 18.79 -4.83
C THR A 151 1.24 19.25 -4.67
N ARG A 152 1.95 18.71 -3.67
CA ARG A 152 3.36 19.08 -3.40
C ARG A 152 4.32 18.63 -4.50
N ALA A 153 4.10 17.43 -5.04
CA ALA A 153 4.92 16.90 -6.12
C ALA A 153 4.71 17.65 -7.43
N GLY A 154 3.50 18.13 -7.68
CA GLY A 154 3.14 18.96 -8.82
C GLY A 154 3.02 18.22 -10.14
N ASP A 155 2.74 19.01 -11.18
CA ASP A 155 2.59 18.51 -12.55
C ASP A 155 3.87 17.80 -13.04
N ASP A 156 3.72 16.95 -14.03
CA ASP A 156 4.81 16.21 -14.67
C ASP A 156 5.63 15.28 -13.73
N THR A 157 5.03 14.90 -12.61
CA THR A 157 5.66 14.03 -11.60
C THR A 157 4.94 12.68 -11.54
N ASP A 158 5.68 11.60 -11.37
CA ASP A 158 5.17 10.31 -10.91
C ASP A 158 5.42 10.17 -9.40
N LEU A 159 4.36 9.91 -8.64
CA LEU A 159 4.39 9.73 -7.19
C LEU A 159 4.37 8.24 -6.84
N PHE A 160 5.40 7.78 -6.13
CA PHE A 160 5.52 6.41 -5.64
C PHE A 160 5.33 6.39 -4.13
N VAL A 161 4.31 5.68 -3.64
CA VAL A 161 3.94 5.60 -2.22
C VAL A 161 4.10 4.17 -1.74
N PHE A 162 5.09 3.93 -0.89
CA PHE A 162 5.37 2.62 -0.31
C PHE A 162 4.66 2.47 1.03
N SER A 163 3.74 1.52 1.12
CA SER A 163 2.83 1.38 2.24
C SER A 163 2.47 -0.10 2.49
N HIS A 164 1.25 -0.38 2.91
CA HIS A 164 0.81 -1.65 3.49
C HIS A 164 -0.51 -2.13 2.91
N GLY A 165 -0.82 -3.41 3.17
CA GLY A 165 -1.95 -4.07 2.55
C GLY A 165 -3.31 -3.47 2.90
N ALA A 166 -3.63 -3.30 4.19
CA ALA A 166 -4.93 -2.76 4.59
C ALA A 166 -5.03 -1.26 4.30
N TRP A 167 -3.95 -0.49 4.49
CA TRP A 167 -3.95 0.93 4.14
C TRP A 167 -4.26 1.15 2.65
N ILE A 168 -3.56 0.43 1.74
CA ILE A 168 -3.79 0.56 0.30
C ILE A 168 -5.23 0.18 -0.04
N ALA A 169 -5.73 -0.95 0.48
CA ALA A 169 -7.08 -1.41 0.19
C ALA A 169 -8.16 -0.41 0.64
N GLN A 170 -8.06 0.16 1.86
CA GLN A 170 -9.03 1.13 2.36
C GLN A 170 -8.94 2.48 1.63
N THR A 171 -7.73 2.94 1.34
CA THR A 171 -7.51 4.17 0.56
C THR A 171 -8.13 4.05 -0.83
N LEU A 172 -7.91 2.93 -1.52
CA LEU A 172 -8.51 2.68 -2.84
C LEU A 172 -10.03 2.62 -2.79
N GLN A 173 -10.61 1.90 -1.82
CA GLN A 173 -12.06 1.81 -1.68
C GLN A 173 -12.68 3.20 -1.47
N THR A 174 -12.05 4.03 -0.64
CA THR A 174 -12.51 5.40 -0.37
C THR A 174 -12.36 6.27 -1.61
N LEU A 175 -11.20 6.24 -2.25
CA LEU A 175 -10.86 7.04 -3.43
C LEU A 175 -11.78 6.74 -4.63
N LEU A 176 -12.11 5.47 -4.83
CA LEU A 176 -12.94 5.01 -5.94
C LEU A 176 -14.44 4.97 -5.60
N GLY A 177 -14.82 5.34 -4.38
CA GLY A 177 -16.21 5.33 -3.91
C GLY A 177 -16.81 3.92 -3.80
N ILE A 178 -15.99 2.87 -3.74
CA ILE A 178 -16.45 1.47 -3.75
C ILE A 178 -17.12 1.10 -2.42
N SER A 179 -16.66 1.65 -1.31
CA SER A 179 -17.23 1.41 0.02
C SER A 179 -18.71 1.82 0.15
N ALA A 180 -19.17 2.73 -0.71
CA ALA A 180 -20.58 3.14 -0.76
C ALA A 180 -21.50 2.10 -1.43
N ILE A 181 -20.94 1.08 -2.11
CA ILE A 181 -21.70 0.07 -2.86
C ILE A 181 -22.16 -1.05 -1.94
N ASP A 182 -21.24 -1.61 -1.14
CA ASP A 182 -21.54 -2.64 -0.13
C ASP A 182 -20.59 -2.51 1.06
N PRO A 183 -21.05 -1.90 2.17
CA PRO A 183 -20.22 -1.73 3.36
C PRO A 183 -19.90 -3.05 4.09
N THR A 184 -20.62 -4.13 3.78
CA THR A 184 -20.44 -5.44 4.43
C THR A 184 -19.47 -6.35 3.68
N PHE A 185 -19.03 -5.95 2.46
CA PHE A 185 -18.17 -6.74 1.61
C PHE A 185 -16.94 -5.93 1.15
N SER A 186 -15.76 -6.47 1.40
CA SER A 186 -14.52 -5.85 0.89
C SER A 186 -14.32 -6.23 -0.57
N THR A 187 -14.68 -5.33 -1.47
CA THR A 187 -14.53 -5.52 -2.92
C THR A 187 -13.07 -5.51 -3.37
N VAL A 188 -12.22 -4.80 -2.61
CA VAL A 188 -10.79 -4.70 -2.89
C VAL A 188 -10.03 -5.59 -1.93
N VAL A 189 -9.42 -6.66 -2.42
CA VAL A 189 -8.56 -7.54 -1.62
C VAL A 189 -7.20 -6.87 -1.34
N SER A 190 -6.48 -7.33 -0.32
CA SER A 190 -5.13 -6.82 -0.06
C SER A 190 -4.17 -7.25 -1.17
N LEU A 191 -3.26 -6.35 -1.57
CA LEU A 191 -2.20 -6.67 -2.51
C LEU A 191 -1.28 -7.78 -1.96
N ARG A 192 -0.67 -8.56 -2.85
CA ARG A 192 0.47 -9.41 -2.51
C ARG A 192 1.68 -8.56 -2.08
N ASN A 193 2.60 -9.12 -1.31
CA ASN A 193 3.83 -8.41 -0.90
C ASN A 193 4.61 -7.95 -2.13
N ALA A 194 5.14 -6.73 -2.08
CA ALA A 194 5.89 -6.06 -3.14
C ALA A 194 5.16 -5.93 -4.48
N HIS A 195 3.81 -5.98 -4.47
CA HIS A 195 2.98 -5.66 -5.63
C HIS A 195 2.47 -4.23 -5.53
N TRP A 196 1.98 -3.71 -6.65
CA TRP A 196 1.54 -2.31 -6.74
C TRP A 196 0.20 -2.12 -7.44
N VAL A 197 -0.30 -0.92 -7.25
CA VAL A 197 -1.45 -0.33 -7.94
C VAL A 197 -0.95 0.89 -8.70
N ARG A 198 -1.54 1.20 -9.85
CA ARG A 198 -1.33 2.43 -10.57
C ARG A 198 -2.64 3.18 -10.76
N LEU A 199 -2.63 4.44 -10.38
CA LEU A 199 -3.72 5.40 -10.54
C LEU A 199 -3.29 6.53 -11.47
N VAL A 200 -4.21 7.04 -12.27
CA VAL A 200 -4.02 8.26 -13.07
C VAL A 200 -5.15 9.24 -12.81
N PRO A 201 -4.85 10.54 -12.76
CA PRO A 201 -5.86 11.56 -12.57
C PRO A 201 -6.68 11.75 -13.86
N MET A 202 -7.92 12.18 -13.65
CA MET A 202 -8.85 12.59 -14.70
C MET A 202 -9.54 13.87 -14.25
N ASP A 203 -9.32 14.93 -14.96
CA ASP A 203 -9.99 16.21 -14.71
C ASP A 203 -11.48 16.13 -15.05
N ASN A 204 -12.31 16.55 -14.12
CA ASN A 204 -13.72 16.77 -14.37
C ASN A 204 -13.98 18.19 -14.92
N PRO A 205 -15.09 18.41 -15.64
CA PRO A 205 -15.47 19.72 -16.11
C PRO A 205 -15.69 20.78 -15.01
N ASP A 206 -15.97 20.34 -13.78
CA ASP A 206 -16.14 21.19 -12.60
C ASP A 206 -14.83 21.56 -11.90
N GLY A 207 -13.68 21.10 -12.43
CA GLY A 207 -12.36 21.34 -11.87
C GLY A 207 -11.96 20.38 -10.74
N THR A 208 -12.79 19.40 -10.41
CA THR A 208 -12.41 18.33 -9.48
C THR A 208 -11.59 17.25 -10.17
N VAL A 209 -10.78 16.50 -9.41
CA VAL A 209 -9.98 15.38 -9.92
C VAL A 209 -10.64 14.07 -9.51
N ARG A 210 -10.77 13.16 -10.46
CA ARG A 210 -11.10 11.75 -10.21
C ARG A 210 -9.90 10.87 -10.54
N TRP A 211 -9.79 9.76 -9.84
CA TRP A 211 -8.73 8.81 -10.07
C TRP A 211 -9.24 7.59 -10.85
N ARG A 212 -8.50 7.19 -11.86
CA ARG A 212 -8.77 5.98 -12.63
C ARG A 212 -7.74 4.91 -12.24
N LEU A 213 -8.24 3.75 -11.86
CA LEU A 213 -7.41 2.57 -11.61
C LEU A 213 -6.98 1.95 -12.95
N LEU A 214 -5.69 1.86 -13.21
CA LEU A 214 -5.13 1.23 -14.41
C LEU A 214 -4.59 -0.16 -14.13
N ASP A 215 -3.76 -0.31 -13.07
CA ASP A 215 -3.18 -1.58 -12.68
C ASP A 215 -3.57 -1.92 -11.24
N TYR A 216 -3.88 -3.17 -10.97
CA TYR A 216 -4.19 -3.65 -9.63
C TYR A 216 -3.45 -4.95 -9.34
N ASN A 217 -2.79 -5.02 -8.17
CA ASN A 217 -2.01 -6.18 -7.73
C ASN A 217 -1.00 -6.65 -8.81
N HIS A 218 -0.42 -5.68 -9.52
CA HIS A 218 0.61 -5.93 -10.52
C HIS A 218 1.95 -6.16 -9.82
N GLY A 219 2.75 -7.08 -10.33
CA GLY A 219 4.07 -7.43 -9.82
C GLY A 219 5.09 -7.63 -10.93
N PRO A 220 6.37 -7.83 -10.61
CA PRO A 220 7.36 -8.26 -11.60
C PRO A 220 6.99 -9.64 -12.16
N ALA A 221 7.36 -9.96 -13.40
CA ALA A 221 7.00 -11.22 -14.06
C ALA A 221 7.36 -12.48 -13.25
N ILE A 222 8.45 -12.42 -12.47
CA ILE A 222 8.85 -13.52 -11.58
C ILE A 222 7.86 -13.76 -10.42
N ALA A 223 7.02 -12.78 -10.10
CA ALA A 223 6.03 -12.91 -9.04
C ALA A 223 4.91 -13.93 -9.36
N ASP A 224 4.76 -14.32 -10.62
CA ASP A 224 3.81 -15.35 -11.04
C ASP A 224 4.41 -16.77 -11.04
N THR A 225 5.60 -16.93 -10.45
CA THR A 225 6.30 -18.21 -10.32
C THR A 225 6.47 -18.61 -8.85
N ASP A 226 6.76 -19.89 -8.59
CA ASP A 226 7.04 -20.41 -7.24
C ASP A 226 8.30 -19.79 -6.60
N GLU A 227 9.15 -19.14 -7.39
CA GLU A 227 10.35 -18.45 -6.90
C GLU A 227 10.00 -17.24 -6.02
N TRP A 228 8.79 -16.65 -6.14
CA TRP A 228 8.40 -15.44 -5.44
C TRP A 228 8.36 -15.60 -3.91
N GLU A 229 7.88 -16.74 -3.45
CA GLU A 229 7.76 -17.02 -1.99
C GLU A 229 8.83 -18.01 -1.50
N ARG A 230 9.77 -18.39 -2.36
CA ARG A 230 10.81 -19.38 -2.01
C ARG A 230 11.75 -18.83 -0.96
N GLU A 231 11.99 -19.62 0.09
CA GLU A 231 12.94 -19.29 1.16
C GLU A 231 14.37 -19.08 0.61
N ARG A 232 15.08 -18.08 1.18
CA ARG A 232 16.40 -17.62 0.72
C ARG A 232 17.40 -17.59 1.86
#